data_5cc451e840800af02071447e9cb0ff79
#
_entry.id   5cc451e840800af02071447e9cb0ff79
#
_cell.length_a   1.000
_cell.length_b   1.000
_cell.length_c   1.000
_cell.angle_alpha   90.00
_cell.angle_beta   90.00
_cell.angle_gamma   90.00
#
_symmetry.space_group_name_H-M   'P 1'
#
loop_
_entity.id
_entity.type
_entity.pdbx_description
1 polymer ?
#
loop_
_entity_poly.entity_id
_entity_poly.type
_entity_poly.pdbx_seq_one_letter_code
_entity_poly.pdbx_strand_id
1 'polypeptide(L)'
;RLPVLENPVKTAISCFSWTDAIARGPEMTATRDGVRGKEKLTVPIKFLWNYAGNTIINQHSDINKTHDILQDESKCSTIVVIENFMTSSAKYADILLPDCTASEQMDFALDASCGNMSYVIFADQAIKPRFECKTIYEMTTELAKRMGVAEKFTEGRTQEGWMRYLYEQSRKAIPELPDFDTFRQQGIFKQRDPQGHHVAYKAFREDPQANPLTTPSGKIEIYSQELAKIAATWELPEGDVID
;
A
#
# COMPACT_ATOMS: atom_id res chain seq x y z
N ARG A 1 -8.90 -13.64 2.50
CA ARG A 1 -7.77 -12.82 2.09
C ARG A 1 -7.75 -12.76 0.56
N LEU A 2 -7.74 -11.57 -0.04
CA LEU A 2 -7.66 -11.44 -1.48
C LEU A 2 -6.36 -12.07 -2.02
N PRO A 3 -6.37 -12.64 -3.23
CA PRO A 3 -5.18 -13.15 -3.87
C PRO A 3 -4.11 -12.05 -3.98
N VAL A 4 -2.88 -12.38 -3.64
CA VAL A 4 -1.74 -11.46 -3.73
C VAL A 4 -0.86 -11.90 -4.90
N LEU A 5 -0.66 -11.01 -5.86
CA LEU A 5 0.31 -11.23 -6.92
C LEU A 5 1.71 -10.88 -6.44
N GLU A 6 2.68 -11.67 -6.86
CA GLU A 6 4.07 -11.40 -6.54
C GLU A 6 4.60 -10.26 -7.41
N ASN A 7 5.11 -9.19 -6.77
CA ASN A 7 5.78 -8.13 -7.49
C ASN A 7 7.19 -8.61 -7.92
N PRO A 8 7.51 -8.62 -9.22
CA PRO A 8 8.84 -9.00 -9.68
C PRO A 8 9.93 -8.01 -9.27
N VAL A 9 9.58 -6.76 -8.99
CA VAL A 9 10.51 -5.74 -8.49
C VAL A 9 10.65 -5.90 -6.99
N LYS A 10 11.80 -6.39 -6.55
CA LYS A 10 12.09 -6.63 -5.12
C LYS A 10 12.76 -5.44 -4.44
N THR A 11 13.26 -4.48 -5.21
CA THR A 11 13.89 -3.27 -4.65
C THR A 11 12.81 -2.41 -4.00
N ALA A 12 13.01 -2.09 -2.73
CA ALA A 12 12.15 -1.20 -1.98
C ALA A 12 12.98 -0.16 -1.21
N ILE A 13 12.43 1.02 -1.06
CA ILE A 13 13.00 2.15 -0.35
C ILE A 13 12.01 2.51 0.76
N SER A 14 12.52 2.89 1.92
CA SER A 14 11.66 3.33 3.03
C SER A 14 10.84 4.56 2.63
N CYS A 15 9.59 4.62 3.11
CA CYS A 15 8.76 5.80 2.95
C CYS A 15 9.33 7.05 3.62
N PHE A 16 10.37 6.92 4.45
CA PHE A 16 11.07 8.04 5.09
C PHE A 16 12.35 8.47 4.36
N SER A 17 12.81 7.71 3.36
CA SER A 17 14.07 7.99 2.65
C SER A 17 13.94 8.05 1.12
N TRP A 18 12.71 8.04 0.58
CA TRP A 18 12.52 8.10 -0.88
C TRP A 18 12.98 9.43 -1.49
N THR A 19 12.93 10.54 -0.76
CA THR A 19 13.48 11.83 -1.20
C THR A 19 15.00 11.80 -1.34
N ASP A 20 15.68 11.09 -0.44
CA ASP A 20 17.11 10.84 -0.56
C ASP A 20 17.44 9.99 -1.79
N ALA A 21 16.54 9.05 -2.15
CA ALA A 21 16.72 8.25 -3.36
C ALA A 21 16.59 9.07 -4.65
N ILE A 22 15.88 10.20 -4.62
CA ILE A 22 15.91 11.19 -5.70
C ILE A 22 17.24 11.94 -5.71
N ALA A 23 17.65 12.47 -4.55
CA ALA A 23 18.79 13.36 -4.45
C ALA A 23 20.15 12.66 -4.61
N ARG A 24 20.30 11.46 -4.01
CA ARG A 24 21.56 10.72 -3.91
C ARG A 24 21.40 9.19 -4.06
N GLY A 25 20.40 8.75 -4.82
CA GLY A 25 20.04 7.33 -4.96
C GLY A 25 21.23 6.37 -5.09
N PRO A 26 22.18 6.60 -6.03
CA PRO A 26 23.36 5.73 -6.20
C PRO A 26 24.29 5.64 -4.97
N GLU A 27 24.14 6.48 -3.98
CA GLU A 27 24.90 6.44 -2.73
C GLU A 27 24.21 5.64 -1.63
N MET A 28 22.91 5.35 -1.81
CA MET A 28 22.08 4.68 -0.79
C MET A 28 22.37 3.18 -0.74
N THR A 29 22.58 2.68 0.47
CA THR A 29 22.91 1.27 0.74
C THR A 29 21.85 0.60 1.64
N ALA A 30 21.91 -0.72 1.70
CA ALA A 30 21.04 -1.50 2.59
C ALA A 30 21.36 -1.22 4.08
N THR A 31 22.65 -1.11 4.42
CA THR A 31 23.09 -0.96 5.81
C THR A 31 22.92 0.45 6.36
N ARG A 32 23.12 1.48 5.54
CA ARG A 32 22.99 2.88 5.97
C ARG A 32 21.60 3.46 5.78
N ASP A 33 20.95 3.12 4.65
CA ASP A 33 19.72 3.79 4.22
C ASP A 33 18.49 2.86 4.20
N GLY A 34 18.67 1.59 4.57
CA GLY A 34 17.59 0.62 4.63
C GLY A 34 17.03 0.21 3.26
N VAL A 35 17.85 0.26 2.19
CA VAL A 35 17.46 -0.28 0.88
C VAL A 35 17.19 -1.77 1.00
N ARG A 36 16.08 -2.25 0.46
CA ARG A 36 15.71 -3.66 0.48
C ARG A 36 15.79 -4.25 -0.92
N GLY A 37 16.09 -5.55 -1.00
CA GLY A 37 16.17 -6.30 -2.25
C GLY A 37 17.43 -6.06 -3.08
N LYS A 38 18.31 -5.14 -2.65
CA LYS A 38 19.64 -4.87 -3.22
C LYS A 38 20.57 -4.33 -2.13
N GLU A 39 21.87 -4.53 -2.28
CA GLU A 39 22.87 -3.94 -1.39
C GLU A 39 22.98 -2.43 -1.56
N LYS A 40 22.76 -1.93 -2.77
CA LYS A 40 22.89 -0.52 -3.14
C LYS A 40 21.93 -0.19 -4.28
N LEU A 41 21.39 1.04 -4.30
CA LEU A 41 20.69 1.55 -5.47
C LEU A 41 21.69 1.86 -6.59
N THR A 42 21.29 1.59 -7.82
CA THR A 42 22.16 1.80 -8.99
C THR A 42 21.85 3.08 -9.76
N VAL A 43 20.63 3.61 -9.55
CA VAL A 43 20.12 4.82 -10.21
C VAL A 43 19.32 5.65 -9.22
N PRO A 44 19.23 6.98 -9.38
CA PRO A 44 18.32 7.79 -8.60
C PRO A 44 16.89 7.61 -9.10
N ILE A 45 15.91 7.96 -8.26
CA ILE A 45 14.52 8.06 -8.70
C ILE A 45 14.37 9.30 -9.59
N LYS A 46 13.80 9.12 -10.78
CA LYS A 46 13.53 10.18 -11.75
C LYS A 46 12.04 10.36 -12.05
N PHE A 47 11.22 9.39 -11.65
CA PHE A 47 9.79 9.36 -11.90
C PHE A 47 9.06 8.98 -10.62
N LEU A 48 8.07 9.78 -10.24
CA LEU A 48 7.17 9.50 -9.13
C LEU A 48 5.76 9.22 -9.65
N TRP A 49 5.14 8.17 -9.11
CA TRP A 49 3.74 7.84 -9.31
C TRP A 49 3.06 7.78 -7.94
N ASN A 50 2.25 8.78 -7.63
CA ASN A 50 1.51 8.85 -6.39
C ASN A 50 0.03 8.61 -6.64
N TYR A 51 -0.55 7.65 -5.92
CA TYR A 51 -1.96 7.32 -6.02
C TYR A 51 -2.64 7.43 -4.66
N ALA A 52 -3.76 8.15 -4.63
CA ALA A 52 -4.70 8.26 -3.50
C ALA A 52 -4.02 8.53 -2.14
N GLY A 53 -3.06 9.45 -2.12
CA GLY A 53 -2.36 9.75 -0.88
C GLY A 53 -1.65 11.11 -0.89
N ASN A 54 -1.87 11.89 0.15
CA ASN A 54 -1.14 13.15 0.38
C ASN A 54 0.25 12.86 0.98
N THR A 55 1.01 11.93 0.36
CA THR A 55 2.23 11.36 0.94
C THR A 55 3.50 12.08 0.51
N ILE A 56 3.49 12.75 -0.64
CA ILE A 56 4.67 13.39 -1.20
C ILE A 56 5.23 14.47 -0.26
N ILE A 57 4.36 15.30 0.30
CA ILE A 57 4.78 16.41 1.16
C ILE A 57 4.33 16.27 2.62
N ASN A 58 3.50 15.29 2.94
CA ASN A 58 2.87 15.20 4.26
C ASN A 58 3.42 14.07 5.14
N GLN A 59 4.20 13.13 4.62
CA GLN A 59 4.75 12.00 5.39
C GLN A 59 6.17 12.20 5.90
N HIS A 60 6.84 13.26 5.50
CA HIS A 60 8.23 13.52 5.87
C HIS A 60 8.33 14.57 6.96
N SER A 61 9.28 14.37 7.87
CA SER A 61 9.58 15.32 8.92
C SER A 61 10.30 16.57 8.40
N ASP A 62 11.13 16.44 7.34
CA ASP A 62 11.85 17.55 6.72
C ASP A 62 11.15 17.98 5.42
N ILE A 63 10.05 18.72 5.59
CA ILE A 63 9.22 19.22 4.49
C ILE A 63 9.98 20.21 3.61
N ASN A 64 10.83 21.06 4.19
CA ASN A 64 11.60 22.06 3.44
C ASN A 64 12.59 21.38 2.50
N LYS A 65 13.35 20.41 2.98
CA LYS A 65 14.25 19.60 2.15
C LYS A 65 13.50 18.86 1.04
N THR A 66 12.34 18.29 1.35
CA THR A 66 11.47 17.63 0.37
C THR A 66 11.03 18.60 -0.72
N HIS A 67 10.60 19.80 -0.32
CA HIS A 67 10.21 20.88 -1.23
C HIS A 67 11.37 21.25 -2.18
N ASP A 68 12.56 21.51 -1.66
CA ASP A 68 13.74 21.89 -2.44
C ASP A 68 14.14 20.78 -3.44
N ILE A 69 14.02 19.50 -3.04
CA ILE A 69 14.33 18.37 -3.92
C ILE A 69 13.29 18.28 -5.04
N LEU A 70 12.00 18.47 -4.76
CA LEU A 70 10.93 18.30 -5.74
C LEU A 70 10.82 19.48 -6.73
N GLN A 71 11.29 20.66 -6.35
CA GLN A 71 11.36 21.81 -7.26
C GLN A 71 12.53 21.75 -8.25
N ASP A 72 13.47 20.85 -8.03
CA ASP A 72 14.62 20.68 -8.90
C ASP A 72 14.34 19.62 -9.97
N GLU A 73 13.85 20.05 -11.13
CA GLU A 73 13.53 19.19 -12.29
C GLU A 73 14.71 18.34 -12.76
N SER A 74 15.95 18.76 -12.50
CA SER A 74 17.14 17.97 -12.81
C SER A 74 17.25 16.70 -11.97
N LYS A 75 16.61 16.68 -10.80
CA LYS A 75 16.57 15.55 -9.88
C LYS A 75 15.41 14.61 -10.17
N CYS A 76 14.17 15.09 -10.09
CA CYS A 76 12.97 14.32 -10.41
C CYS A 76 12.29 14.93 -11.62
N SER A 77 12.34 14.25 -12.75
CA SER A 77 11.88 14.82 -14.04
C SER A 77 10.38 14.73 -14.27
N THR A 78 9.67 13.88 -13.51
CA THR A 78 8.23 13.70 -13.72
C THR A 78 7.54 13.21 -12.46
N ILE A 79 6.50 13.91 -12.04
CA ILE A 79 5.65 13.58 -10.92
C ILE A 79 4.21 13.44 -11.41
N VAL A 80 3.67 12.23 -11.37
CA VAL A 80 2.27 11.95 -11.66
C VAL A 80 1.53 11.76 -10.36
N VAL A 81 0.45 12.49 -10.17
CA VAL A 81 -0.45 12.32 -9.02
C VAL A 81 -1.84 11.98 -9.52
N ILE A 82 -2.40 10.93 -8.94
CA ILE A 82 -3.79 10.51 -9.15
C ILE A 82 -4.54 10.76 -7.84
N GLU A 83 -5.46 11.71 -7.86
CA GLU A 83 -6.12 12.18 -6.66
C GLU A 83 -7.50 12.79 -7.00
N ASN A 84 -8.42 12.74 -6.06
CA ASN A 84 -9.73 13.37 -6.20
C ASN A 84 -9.84 14.71 -5.47
N PHE A 85 -8.80 15.13 -4.75
CA PHE A 85 -8.70 16.44 -4.12
C PHE A 85 -7.37 17.11 -4.48
N MET A 86 -7.38 18.43 -4.53
CA MET A 86 -6.17 19.23 -4.68
C MET A 86 -5.40 19.28 -3.35
N THR A 87 -4.78 18.16 -3.00
CA THR A 87 -3.94 18.03 -1.80
C THR A 87 -2.66 18.85 -1.92
N SER A 88 -1.93 19.02 -0.82
CA SER A 88 -0.60 19.64 -0.85
C SER A 88 0.38 18.85 -1.73
N SER A 89 0.27 17.53 -1.76
CA SER A 89 1.06 16.66 -2.66
C SER A 89 0.66 16.82 -4.12
N ALA A 90 -0.62 16.98 -4.42
CA ALA A 90 -1.11 17.18 -5.80
C ALA A 90 -0.56 18.46 -6.44
N LYS A 91 -0.18 19.47 -5.65
CA LYS A 91 0.42 20.71 -6.14
C LYS A 91 1.83 20.55 -6.71
N TYR A 92 2.49 19.42 -6.46
CA TYR A 92 3.80 19.09 -7.02
C TYR A 92 3.72 18.27 -8.31
N ALA A 93 2.51 17.94 -8.77
CA ALA A 93 2.33 17.12 -9.94
C ALA A 93 2.64 17.88 -11.22
N ASP A 94 3.43 17.30 -12.10
CA ASP A 94 3.53 17.70 -13.51
C ASP A 94 2.30 17.24 -14.28
N ILE A 95 1.76 16.06 -13.89
CA ILE A 95 0.54 15.48 -14.45
C ILE A 95 -0.38 15.12 -13.31
N LEU A 96 -1.52 15.78 -13.23
CA LEU A 96 -2.59 15.46 -12.29
C LEU A 96 -3.72 14.73 -13.01
N LEU A 97 -4.02 13.51 -12.59
CA LEU A 97 -5.09 12.69 -13.13
C LEU A 97 -6.24 12.65 -12.13
N PRO A 98 -7.44 13.12 -12.48
CA PRO A 98 -8.57 13.13 -11.57
C PRO A 98 -9.15 11.73 -11.39
N ASP A 99 -9.12 11.21 -10.16
CA ASP A 99 -9.69 9.92 -9.81
C ASP A 99 -11.19 10.02 -9.49
N CYS A 100 -11.90 8.91 -9.66
CA CYS A 100 -13.26 8.78 -9.20
C CYS A 100 -13.32 8.73 -7.68
N THR A 101 -14.30 9.38 -7.11
CA THR A 101 -14.65 9.22 -5.69
C THR A 101 -15.30 7.85 -5.46
N ALA A 102 -15.39 7.43 -4.19
CA ALA A 102 -16.06 6.18 -3.82
C ALA A 102 -17.52 6.10 -4.28
N SER A 103 -18.19 7.24 -4.48
CA SER A 103 -19.57 7.27 -4.99
C SER A 103 -19.67 7.14 -6.51
N GLU A 104 -18.57 7.36 -7.22
CA GLU A 104 -18.50 7.37 -8.69
C GLU A 104 -18.00 6.04 -9.29
N GLN A 105 -17.64 5.10 -8.46
CA GLN A 105 -17.15 3.78 -8.88
C GLN A 105 -17.70 2.67 -7.98
N MET A 106 -17.56 1.43 -8.43
CA MET A 106 -17.83 0.27 -7.58
C MET A 106 -16.53 -0.29 -6.99
N ASP A 107 -16.58 -0.73 -5.74
CA ASP A 107 -15.45 -1.34 -5.05
C ASP A 107 -15.90 -2.23 -3.89
N PHE A 108 -14.96 -2.96 -3.31
CA PHE A 108 -15.14 -3.60 -2.02
C PHE A 108 -14.53 -2.74 -0.92
N ALA A 109 -15.35 -2.34 0.04
CA ALA A 109 -14.84 -1.67 1.23
C ALA A 109 -14.50 -2.72 2.29
N LEU A 110 -13.21 -2.81 2.59
CA LEU A 110 -12.62 -3.67 3.60
C LEU A 110 -11.85 -2.78 4.57
N ASP A 111 -11.94 -3.07 5.86
CA ASP A 111 -11.03 -2.47 6.80
C ASP A 111 -9.77 -3.35 6.93
N ALA A 112 -8.76 -3.05 6.13
CA ALA A 112 -7.49 -3.79 6.13
C ALA A 112 -6.59 -3.44 7.30
N SER A 113 -6.88 -2.39 8.05
CA SER A 113 -6.03 -1.84 9.12
C SER A 113 -6.46 -2.26 10.53
N CYS A 114 -7.66 -2.79 10.71
CA CYS A 114 -8.23 -3.08 12.03
C CYS A 114 -8.24 -4.57 12.41
N GLY A 115 -7.18 -5.30 12.11
CA GLY A 115 -7.00 -6.65 12.65
C GLY A 115 -8.05 -7.67 12.20
N ASN A 116 -8.95 -8.08 13.06
CA ASN A 116 -9.95 -9.11 12.77
C ASN A 116 -11.19 -8.51 12.13
N MET A 117 -11.14 -8.35 10.81
CA MET A 117 -12.32 -7.94 10.05
C MET A 117 -13.34 -9.05 9.96
N SER A 118 -14.55 -8.73 10.39
CA SER A 118 -15.69 -9.64 10.33
C SER A 118 -16.73 -9.20 9.29
N TYR A 119 -16.38 -8.30 8.37
CA TYR A 119 -17.30 -7.84 7.35
C TYR A 119 -16.60 -7.45 6.05
N VAL A 120 -17.38 -7.46 4.98
CA VAL A 120 -17.04 -6.86 3.69
C VAL A 120 -18.27 -6.10 3.19
N ILE A 121 -18.05 -4.90 2.66
CA ILE A 121 -19.10 -4.07 2.09
C ILE A 121 -18.94 -4.05 0.57
N PHE A 122 -20.05 -4.17 -0.16
CA PHE A 122 -20.09 -3.85 -1.57
C PHE A 122 -20.47 -2.37 -1.71
N ALA A 123 -19.51 -1.57 -2.17
CA ALA A 123 -19.74 -0.17 -2.52
C ALA A 123 -20.15 -0.12 -3.99
N ASP A 124 -21.42 0.04 -4.29
CA ASP A 124 -21.91 0.17 -5.67
C ASP A 124 -21.80 1.63 -6.13
N GLN A 125 -21.67 1.82 -7.42
CA GLN A 125 -21.64 3.15 -8.02
C GLN A 125 -22.99 3.85 -7.80
N ALA A 126 -22.97 4.96 -7.07
CA ALA A 126 -24.16 5.75 -6.75
C ALA A 126 -24.43 6.84 -7.78
N ILE A 127 -23.39 7.43 -8.38
CA ILE A 127 -23.48 8.48 -9.39
C ILE A 127 -22.48 8.21 -10.52
N LYS A 128 -22.74 8.77 -11.69
CA LYS A 128 -21.78 8.73 -12.80
C LYS A 128 -20.57 9.59 -12.47
N PRO A 129 -19.34 9.20 -12.92
CA PRO A 129 -18.17 10.03 -12.85
C PRO A 129 -18.44 11.45 -13.37
N ARG A 130 -17.99 12.44 -12.64
CA ARG A 130 -18.14 13.85 -13.00
C ARG A 130 -16.87 14.37 -13.67
N PHE A 131 -17.06 15.35 -14.56
CA PHE A 131 -15.97 15.98 -15.28
C PHE A 131 -15.12 14.96 -16.05
N GLU A 132 -13.81 15.01 -15.92
CA GLU A 132 -12.84 14.13 -16.58
C GLU A 132 -12.40 12.95 -15.68
N CYS A 133 -13.07 12.73 -14.54
CA CYS A 133 -12.71 11.67 -13.63
C CYS A 133 -12.86 10.28 -14.28
N LYS A 134 -11.86 9.45 -14.02
CA LYS A 134 -11.84 8.03 -14.40
C LYS A 134 -11.39 7.20 -13.21
N THR A 135 -11.77 5.95 -13.19
CA THR A 135 -11.23 5.03 -12.18
C THR A 135 -9.75 4.77 -12.45
N ILE A 136 -8.99 4.46 -11.42
CA ILE A 136 -7.57 4.07 -11.57
C ILE A 136 -7.41 2.91 -12.56
N TYR A 137 -8.38 1.98 -12.58
CA TYR A 137 -8.36 0.86 -13.51
C TYR A 137 -8.50 1.30 -14.96
N GLU A 138 -9.40 2.25 -15.25
CA GLU A 138 -9.55 2.81 -16.61
C GLU A 138 -8.29 3.57 -17.04
N MET A 139 -7.74 4.44 -16.17
CA MET A 139 -6.52 5.19 -16.47
C MET A 139 -5.34 4.27 -16.76
N THR A 140 -5.11 3.27 -15.91
CA THR A 140 -4.00 2.33 -16.08
C THR A 140 -4.22 1.38 -17.27
N THR A 141 -5.48 1.03 -17.60
CA THR A 141 -5.81 0.28 -18.81
C THR A 141 -5.49 1.07 -20.06
N GLU A 142 -5.81 2.37 -20.11
CA GLU A 142 -5.46 3.24 -21.24
C GLU A 142 -3.94 3.40 -21.39
N LEU A 143 -3.22 3.49 -20.29
CA LEU A 143 -1.77 3.50 -20.29
C LEU A 143 -1.22 2.16 -20.83
N ALA A 144 -1.73 1.03 -20.33
CA ALA A 144 -1.34 -0.30 -20.77
C ALA A 144 -1.59 -0.54 -22.28
N LYS A 145 -2.67 0.01 -22.82
CA LYS A 145 -2.94 0.00 -24.28
C LYS A 145 -1.85 0.72 -25.06
N ARG A 146 -1.46 1.92 -24.62
CA ARG A 146 -0.39 2.70 -25.27
C ARG A 146 0.98 2.02 -25.16
N MET A 147 1.19 1.25 -24.09
CA MET A 147 2.41 0.45 -23.88
C MET A 147 2.39 -0.91 -24.60
N GLY A 148 1.27 -1.29 -25.24
CA GLY A 148 1.13 -2.57 -25.91
C GLY A 148 1.01 -3.79 -24.98
N VAL A 149 0.63 -3.56 -23.72
CA VAL A 149 0.54 -4.62 -22.67
C VAL A 149 -0.86 -4.77 -22.09
N ALA A 150 -1.89 -4.19 -22.71
CA ALA A 150 -3.24 -4.13 -22.19
C ALA A 150 -3.83 -5.51 -21.90
N GLU A 151 -3.68 -6.47 -22.79
CA GLU A 151 -4.24 -7.81 -22.63
C GLU A 151 -3.60 -8.54 -21.44
N LYS A 152 -2.28 -8.41 -21.29
CA LYS A 152 -1.55 -8.96 -20.14
C LYS A 152 -1.95 -8.27 -18.83
N PHE A 153 -2.26 -6.97 -18.87
CA PHE A 153 -2.67 -6.21 -17.70
C PHE A 153 -4.10 -6.51 -17.28
N THR A 154 -5.03 -6.54 -18.24
CA THR A 154 -6.46 -6.73 -17.96
C THR A 154 -6.89 -8.18 -17.93
N GLU A 155 -6.14 -9.09 -18.57
CA GLU A 155 -6.55 -10.47 -18.86
C GLU A 155 -7.97 -10.53 -19.51
N GLY A 156 -8.30 -9.51 -20.30
CA GLY A 156 -9.61 -9.35 -20.94
C GLY A 156 -10.76 -8.99 -19.99
N ARG A 157 -10.49 -8.67 -18.72
CA ARG A 157 -11.53 -8.34 -17.73
C ARG A 157 -11.80 -6.84 -17.66
N THR A 158 -13.04 -6.49 -17.38
CA THR A 158 -13.43 -5.16 -16.92
C THR A 158 -13.17 -5.03 -15.40
N GLN A 159 -13.36 -3.84 -14.83
CA GLN A 159 -13.31 -3.65 -13.37
C GLN A 159 -14.27 -4.57 -12.63
N GLU A 160 -15.53 -4.63 -13.05
CA GLU A 160 -16.51 -5.58 -12.49
C GLU A 160 -16.07 -7.03 -12.70
N GLY A 161 -15.52 -7.37 -13.85
CA GLY A 161 -14.98 -8.70 -14.14
C GLY A 161 -13.87 -9.11 -13.16
N TRP A 162 -12.97 -8.17 -12.81
CA TRP A 162 -11.98 -8.39 -11.78
C TRP A 162 -12.59 -8.55 -10.39
N MET A 163 -13.56 -7.71 -10.03
CA MET A 163 -14.25 -7.82 -8.74
C MET A 163 -14.95 -9.17 -8.59
N ARG A 164 -15.65 -9.62 -9.61
CA ARG A 164 -16.26 -10.96 -9.63
C ARG A 164 -15.24 -12.07 -9.47
N TYR A 165 -14.16 -12.01 -10.24
CA TYR A 165 -13.08 -13.00 -10.15
C TYR A 165 -12.46 -13.06 -8.75
N LEU A 166 -12.07 -11.92 -8.19
CA LEU A 166 -11.45 -11.84 -6.85
C LEU A 166 -12.44 -12.30 -5.75
N TYR A 167 -13.70 -11.93 -5.88
CA TYR A 167 -14.74 -12.36 -4.95
C TYR A 167 -14.91 -13.86 -4.95
N GLU A 168 -14.98 -14.48 -6.12
CA GLU A 168 -15.10 -15.94 -6.24
C GLU A 168 -13.84 -16.68 -5.70
N GLN A 169 -12.64 -16.11 -5.81
CA GLN A 169 -11.48 -16.68 -5.11
C GLN A 169 -11.65 -16.60 -3.59
N SER A 170 -12.22 -15.50 -3.08
CA SER A 170 -12.48 -15.34 -1.64
C SER A 170 -13.56 -16.32 -1.15
N ARG A 171 -14.60 -16.60 -1.96
CA ARG A 171 -15.64 -17.60 -1.64
C ARG A 171 -15.09 -19.01 -1.46
N LYS A 172 -14.03 -19.37 -2.18
CA LYS A 172 -13.37 -20.68 -1.99
C LYS A 172 -12.77 -20.83 -0.59
N ALA A 173 -12.32 -19.72 0.01
CA ALA A 173 -11.76 -19.70 1.36
C ALA A 173 -12.81 -19.45 2.45
N ILE A 174 -13.92 -18.81 2.10
CA ILE A 174 -15.02 -18.43 3.00
C ILE A 174 -16.33 -18.91 2.35
N PRO A 175 -16.71 -20.19 2.51
CA PRO A 175 -17.90 -20.77 1.86
C PRO A 175 -19.21 -20.12 2.26
N GLU A 176 -19.25 -19.43 3.40
CA GLU A 176 -20.42 -18.70 3.89
C GLU A 176 -20.75 -17.43 3.10
N LEU A 177 -19.79 -16.93 2.28
CA LEU A 177 -20.04 -15.80 1.40
C LEU A 177 -21.13 -16.17 0.38
N PRO A 178 -22.18 -15.34 0.18
CA PRO A 178 -23.19 -15.55 -0.85
C PRO A 178 -22.55 -15.46 -2.25
N ASP A 179 -23.30 -15.76 -3.29
CA ASP A 179 -22.85 -15.43 -4.65
C ASP A 179 -22.73 -13.91 -4.84
N PHE A 180 -21.97 -13.51 -5.86
CA PHE A 180 -21.62 -12.11 -6.08
C PHE A 180 -22.86 -11.20 -6.23
N ASP A 181 -23.86 -11.63 -6.96
CA ASP A 181 -25.03 -10.79 -7.24
C ASP A 181 -25.92 -10.67 -6.00
N THR A 182 -26.05 -11.74 -5.22
CA THR A 182 -26.71 -11.71 -3.91
C THR A 182 -25.94 -10.79 -2.96
N PHE A 183 -24.61 -10.86 -2.91
CA PHE A 183 -23.78 -9.97 -2.08
C PHE A 183 -23.93 -8.51 -2.50
N ARG A 184 -23.89 -8.22 -3.80
CA ARG A 184 -24.14 -6.87 -4.32
C ARG A 184 -25.48 -6.32 -3.87
N GLN A 185 -26.53 -7.14 -3.95
CA GLN A 185 -27.88 -6.75 -3.54
C GLN A 185 -27.99 -6.52 -2.02
N GLN A 186 -27.32 -7.33 -1.22
CA GLN A 186 -27.28 -7.20 0.24
C GLN A 186 -26.45 -5.99 0.70
N GLY A 187 -25.45 -5.60 -0.07
CA GLY A 187 -24.53 -4.51 0.21
C GLY A 187 -23.49 -4.79 1.30
N ILE A 188 -23.72 -5.76 2.19
CA ILE A 188 -22.79 -6.10 3.27
C ILE A 188 -22.91 -7.57 3.64
N PHE A 189 -21.76 -8.21 3.82
CA PHE A 189 -21.64 -9.51 4.48
C PHE A 189 -20.92 -9.35 5.81
N LYS A 190 -21.46 -9.98 6.86
CA LYS A 190 -20.85 -10.00 8.20
C LYS A 190 -20.68 -11.46 8.63
N GLN A 191 -19.45 -11.83 8.93
CA GLN A 191 -19.16 -13.11 9.56
C GLN A 191 -19.23 -12.94 11.08
N ARG A 192 -20.04 -13.74 11.73
CA ARG A 192 -20.12 -13.75 13.21
C ARG A 192 -19.19 -14.83 13.75
N ASP A 193 -18.34 -14.46 14.67
CA ASP A 193 -17.58 -15.44 15.44
C ASP A 193 -18.53 -16.12 16.46
N PRO A 194 -18.75 -17.43 16.33
CA PRO A 194 -19.58 -18.16 17.31
C PRO A 194 -18.98 -18.18 18.71
N GLN A 195 -17.69 -17.94 18.85
CA GLN A 195 -17.00 -17.84 20.14
C GLN A 195 -17.10 -16.45 20.79
N GLY A 196 -17.75 -15.50 20.12
CA GLY A 196 -17.94 -14.13 20.59
C GLY A 196 -16.84 -13.16 20.14
N HIS A 197 -16.58 -12.14 20.94
CA HIS A 197 -15.61 -11.13 20.58
C HIS A 197 -14.17 -11.66 20.63
N HIS A 198 -13.41 -11.37 19.59
CA HIS A 198 -11.96 -11.62 19.61
C HIS A 198 -11.30 -10.79 20.72
N VAL A 199 -10.57 -11.47 21.57
CA VAL A 199 -9.74 -10.83 22.60
C VAL A 199 -8.28 -11.07 22.24
N ALA A 200 -7.56 -9.98 21.95
CA ALA A 200 -6.15 -10.07 21.59
C ALA A 200 -5.33 -10.76 22.67
N TYR A 201 -4.50 -11.70 22.24
CA TYR A 201 -3.63 -12.49 23.12
C TYR A 201 -4.35 -13.25 24.25
N LYS A 202 -5.65 -13.59 24.10
CA LYS A 202 -6.43 -14.27 25.14
C LYS A 202 -5.74 -15.55 25.61
N ALA A 203 -5.41 -16.45 24.67
CA ALA A 203 -4.77 -17.72 25.00
C ALA A 203 -3.42 -17.53 25.71
N PHE A 204 -2.58 -16.60 25.23
CA PHE A 204 -1.32 -16.25 25.90
C PHE A 204 -1.54 -15.69 27.31
N ARG A 205 -2.54 -14.85 27.51
CA ARG A 205 -2.84 -14.25 28.82
C ARG A 205 -3.37 -15.27 29.84
N GLU A 206 -4.12 -16.26 29.36
CA GLU A 206 -4.69 -17.32 30.22
C GLU A 206 -3.65 -18.40 30.53
N ASP A 207 -2.84 -18.79 29.58
CA ASP A 207 -1.72 -19.75 29.77
C ASP A 207 -0.54 -19.40 28.82
N PRO A 208 0.41 -18.56 29.31
CA PRO A 208 1.57 -18.19 28.53
C PRO A 208 2.52 -19.32 28.16
N GLN A 209 2.49 -20.41 28.95
CA GLN A 209 3.38 -21.56 28.73
C GLN A 209 2.83 -22.45 27.61
N ALA A 210 1.54 -22.72 27.62
CA ALA A 210 0.89 -23.50 26.55
C ALA A 210 0.72 -22.72 25.25
N ASN A 211 0.64 -21.39 25.32
CA ASN A 211 0.39 -20.50 24.17
C ASN A 211 1.44 -19.37 24.10
N PRO A 212 2.73 -19.70 23.89
CA PRO A 212 3.78 -18.68 23.82
C PRO A 212 3.55 -17.74 22.62
N LEU A 213 4.06 -16.52 22.74
CA LEU A 213 4.10 -15.58 21.61
C LEU A 213 5.12 -16.05 20.56
N THR A 214 5.01 -15.52 19.35
CA THR A 214 5.93 -15.82 18.24
C THR A 214 7.29 -15.10 18.35
N THR A 215 7.54 -14.42 19.47
CA THR A 215 8.81 -13.79 19.77
C THR A 215 9.88 -14.83 20.12
N PRO A 216 11.18 -14.53 20.00
CA PRO A 216 12.26 -15.45 20.38
C PRO A 216 12.17 -15.99 21.81
N SER A 217 11.69 -15.18 22.76
CA SER A 217 11.49 -15.57 24.16
C SER A 217 10.16 -16.25 24.44
N GLY A 218 9.23 -16.26 23.48
CA GLY A 218 7.84 -16.66 23.68
C GLY A 218 7.02 -15.70 24.55
N LYS A 219 7.57 -14.55 24.92
CA LYS A 219 7.00 -13.54 25.81
C LYS A 219 6.99 -12.16 25.14
N ILE A 220 6.39 -11.17 25.80
CA ILE A 220 6.53 -9.77 25.42
C ILE A 220 7.98 -9.35 25.65
N GLU A 221 8.64 -8.89 24.58
CA GLU A 221 10.02 -8.42 24.63
C GLU A 221 10.07 -6.89 24.66
N ILE A 222 10.68 -6.34 25.70
CA ILE A 222 10.96 -4.90 25.80
C ILE A 222 12.26 -4.58 25.05
N TYR A 223 13.26 -5.46 25.18
CA TYR A 223 14.51 -5.38 24.43
C TYR A 223 14.43 -6.28 23.18
N SER A 224 14.59 -5.70 22.01
CA SER A 224 14.58 -6.43 20.74
C SER A 224 15.98 -6.92 20.37
N GLN A 225 16.23 -8.21 20.52
CA GLN A 225 17.48 -8.81 20.07
C GLN A 225 17.68 -8.72 18.55
N GLU A 226 16.58 -8.72 17.77
CA GLU A 226 16.67 -8.55 16.32
C GLU A 226 17.06 -7.13 15.96
N LEU A 227 16.49 -6.13 16.61
CA LEU A 227 16.87 -4.73 16.40
C LEU A 227 18.36 -4.52 16.79
N ALA A 228 18.81 -5.08 17.90
CA ALA A 228 20.20 -5.01 18.32
C ALA A 228 21.15 -5.63 17.28
N LYS A 229 20.80 -6.77 16.67
CA LYS A 229 21.56 -7.39 15.59
C LYS A 229 21.59 -6.50 14.34
N ILE A 230 20.48 -5.91 13.97
CA ILE A 230 20.39 -5.00 12.83
C ILE A 230 21.22 -3.75 13.13
N ALA A 231 21.08 -3.14 14.32
CA ALA A 231 21.80 -1.95 14.74
C ALA A 231 23.33 -2.17 14.74
N ALA A 232 23.80 -3.36 15.07
CA ALA A 232 25.21 -3.71 14.99
C ALA A 232 25.79 -3.70 13.56
N THR A 233 24.93 -3.74 12.54
CA THR A 233 25.34 -3.69 11.12
C THR A 233 25.03 -2.35 10.44
N TRP A 234 24.39 -1.43 11.13
CA TRP A 234 24.07 -0.11 10.58
C TRP A 234 25.30 0.78 10.48
N GLU A 235 25.38 1.46 9.35
CA GLU A 235 26.33 2.56 9.16
C GLU A 235 25.64 3.85 9.60
N LEU A 236 25.83 4.22 10.86
CA LEU A 236 25.30 5.47 11.41
C LEU A 236 26.16 6.65 11.01
N PRO A 237 25.59 7.87 10.85
CA PRO A 237 26.36 9.09 10.75
C PRO A 237 27.32 9.25 11.95
N GLU A 238 28.45 9.89 11.74
CA GLU A 238 29.39 10.18 12.85
C GLU A 238 28.69 10.95 13.97
N GLY A 239 28.80 10.43 15.19
CA GLY A 239 28.23 11.02 16.39
C GLY A 239 26.87 10.49 16.80
N ASP A 240 26.21 9.66 15.97
CA ASP A 240 24.98 8.98 16.37
C ASP A 240 25.30 7.69 17.11
N VAL A 241 24.74 7.54 18.30
CA VAL A 241 24.84 6.33 19.11
C VAL A 241 23.43 5.80 19.33
N ILE A 242 23.22 4.52 19.00
CA ILE A 242 22.03 3.76 19.43
C ILE A 242 22.46 2.92 20.63
N ASP A 243 22.06 3.33 21.83
CA ASP A 243 22.25 2.61 23.08
C ASP A 243 21.17 1.54 23.28
#